data_1d99b803117fa05f9bba61214555408b
#
_entry.id   1d99b803117fa05f9bba61214555408b
#
_cell.length_a   1.000
_cell.length_b   1.000
_cell.length_c   1.000
_cell.angle_alpha   90.00
_cell.angle_beta   90.00
_cell.angle_gamma   90.00
#
_symmetry.space_group_name_H-M   'P 1'
#
loop_
_entity.id
_entity.type
_entity.pdbx_description
1 polymer ?
#
loop_
_entity_poly.entity_id
_entity_poly.type
_entity_poly.pdbx_seq_one_letter_code
_entity_poly.pdbx_strand_id
1 'polypeptide(L)'
;ELPPQGHTHAQVPTVLVLNDCLRVYFASRPKSNLSLTSIVDLDRNDPTQILNVHTKPILQPGIPGAFDEHGVMPSCVRLHPSGEVWLYYGGWSRRQSIPYSNWSGIAVSYDMGLSFKRKFKGPVLDRTPNEIFSATAPCIIERYGQLHCWYACGIDWKKENGKYEESYTIRKATSPINDGVAWTREECNLFVYEPKDPRPMHRPTVISYGDGYLMLFCHRKTSDFRDGSNAYRIGAAFSNDLKTWQRNDELAGLTPSADNWDSKMVAYPQLVMYDKRTLLFYNGNSFGKHGFGIAELID
;
A
#
# COMPACT_ATOMS: atom_id res chain seq x y z
N GLU A 1 -3.13 -8.03 -19.03
CA GLU A 1 -4.59 -7.85 -19.14
C GLU A 1 -5.15 -7.46 -17.78
N LEU A 2 -6.11 -6.54 -17.78
CA LEU A 2 -6.76 -6.09 -16.55
C LEU A 2 -7.85 -7.09 -16.15
N PRO A 3 -8.02 -7.31 -14.86
CA PRO A 3 -8.99 -8.25 -14.32
C PRO A 3 -10.38 -7.67 -14.30
N PRO A 4 -11.32 -8.35 -13.71
CA PRO A 4 -12.50 -8.97 -14.28
C PRO A 4 -13.16 -8.11 -15.34
N GLN A 5 -13.89 -8.66 -16.28
CA GLN A 5 -14.56 -7.94 -17.35
C GLN A 5 -15.30 -6.68 -16.86
N GLY A 6 -14.98 -5.51 -17.46
CA GLY A 6 -15.56 -4.22 -17.13
C GLY A 6 -14.91 -3.46 -15.97
N HIS A 7 -13.88 -3.99 -15.33
CA HIS A 7 -13.08 -3.27 -14.35
C HIS A 7 -11.85 -2.61 -15.01
N THR A 8 -11.39 -1.55 -14.38
CA THR A 8 -10.14 -0.86 -14.71
C THR A 8 -9.22 -0.90 -13.51
N HIS A 9 -7.97 -0.51 -13.69
CA HIS A 9 -6.92 -0.42 -12.68
C HIS A 9 -6.48 -1.76 -12.07
N ALA A 10 -5.21 -1.83 -11.77
CA ALA A 10 -4.61 -2.81 -10.87
C ALA A 10 -3.73 -2.06 -9.86
N GLN A 11 -4.39 -1.31 -8.95
CA GLN A 11 -3.74 -0.41 -8.01
C GLN A 11 -3.18 -1.14 -6.81
N VAL A 12 -2.11 -0.57 -6.25
CA VAL A 12 -1.50 -0.97 -4.98
C VAL A 12 -1.20 -2.48 -4.93
N PRO A 13 -0.37 -2.99 -5.86
CA PRO A 13 -0.01 -4.41 -5.87
C PRO A 13 0.52 -4.81 -4.49
N THR A 14 0.07 -5.96 -4.00
CA THR A 14 0.39 -6.51 -2.67
C THR A 14 0.62 -8.00 -2.82
N VAL A 15 1.81 -8.48 -2.51
CA VAL A 15 2.28 -9.81 -2.92
C VAL A 15 2.37 -10.75 -1.73
N LEU A 16 1.76 -11.92 -1.84
CA LEU A 16 2.00 -13.09 -1.01
C LEU A 16 2.89 -14.08 -1.78
N VAL A 17 4.05 -14.37 -1.22
CA VAL A 17 4.95 -15.38 -1.78
C VAL A 17 4.48 -16.76 -1.35
N LEU A 18 4.12 -17.60 -2.29
CA LEU A 18 3.76 -19.00 -2.11
C LEU A 18 4.85 -19.92 -2.69
N ASN A 19 4.77 -21.21 -2.43
CA ASN A 19 5.76 -22.15 -2.92
C ASN A 19 5.75 -22.30 -4.45
N ASP A 20 4.58 -22.15 -5.05
CA ASP A 20 4.30 -22.39 -6.46
C ASP A 20 4.04 -21.09 -7.27
N CYS A 21 3.73 -19.98 -6.63
CA CYS A 21 3.42 -18.74 -7.33
C CYS A 21 3.66 -17.48 -6.47
N LEU A 22 3.67 -16.34 -7.12
CA LEU A 22 3.49 -15.04 -6.50
C LEU A 22 2.02 -14.64 -6.63
N ARG A 23 1.28 -14.66 -5.53
CA ARG A 23 -0.11 -14.22 -5.51
C ARG A 23 -0.18 -12.72 -5.29
N VAL A 24 -0.59 -11.99 -6.31
CA VAL A 24 -0.65 -10.52 -6.30
C VAL A 24 -2.09 -10.05 -6.11
N TYR A 25 -2.33 -9.39 -5.00
CA TYR A 25 -3.57 -8.68 -4.71
C TYR A 25 -3.46 -7.26 -5.22
N PHE A 26 -4.55 -6.74 -5.76
CA PHE A 26 -4.60 -5.34 -6.23
C PHE A 26 -6.03 -4.81 -6.17
N ALA A 27 -6.16 -3.48 -6.14
CA ALA A 27 -7.46 -2.84 -6.20
C ALA A 27 -7.88 -2.62 -7.65
N SER A 28 -9.01 -3.23 -8.04
CA SER A 28 -9.67 -2.98 -9.33
C SER A 28 -10.87 -2.06 -9.15
N ARG A 29 -11.23 -1.33 -10.21
CA ARG A 29 -12.33 -0.35 -10.20
C ARG A 29 -13.41 -0.70 -11.22
N PRO A 30 -14.64 -1.04 -10.78
CA PRO A 30 -15.80 -1.12 -11.65
C PRO A 30 -16.26 0.27 -12.10
N LYS A 31 -17.22 0.32 -13.05
CA LYS A 31 -17.80 1.57 -13.55
C LYS A 31 -18.40 2.48 -12.47
N SER A 32 -18.83 1.91 -11.34
CA SER A 32 -19.34 2.63 -10.16
C SER A 32 -18.27 3.44 -9.40
N ASN A 33 -17.02 3.36 -9.83
CA ASN A 33 -15.86 4.01 -9.18
C ASN A 33 -15.72 3.62 -7.69
N LEU A 34 -16.04 2.40 -7.36
CA LEU A 34 -15.68 1.74 -6.11
C LEU A 34 -14.29 1.13 -6.25
N SER A 35 -13.73 0.59 -5.18
CA SER A 35 -12.55 -0.28 -5.31
C SER A 35 -12.80 -1.64 -4.64
N LEU A 36 -12.39 -2.70 -5.34
CA LEU A 36 -12.52 -4.08 -4.92
C LEU A 36 -11.15 -4.74 -4.95
N THR A 37 -10.88 -5.65 -4.04
CA THR A 37 -9.63 -6.42 -4.08
C THR A 37 -9.78 -7.61 -5.03
N SER A 38 -8.94 -7.65 -6.04
CA SER A 38 -8.81 -8.72 -7.03
C SER A 38 -7.44 -9.40 -6.89
N ILE A 39 -7.25 -10.56 -7.52
CA ILE A 39 -5.99 -11.29 -7.47
C ILE A 39 -5.58 -11.84 -8.85
N VAL A 40 -4.27 -11.98 -9.03
CA VAL A 40 -3.61 -12.68 -10.12
C VAL A 40 -2.47 -13.53 -9.55
N ASP A 41 -2.28 -14.72 -10.08
CA ASP A 41 -1.14 -15.56 -9.74
C ASP A 41 -0.10 -15.46 -10.87
N LEU A 42 1.14 -15.12 -10.51
CA LEU A 42 2.28 -15.03 -11.42
C LEU A 42 3.23 -16.19 -11.18
N ASP A 43 3.97 -16.59 -12.21
CA ASP A 43 5.03 -17.58 -12.07
C ASP A 43 6.12 -17.05 -11.12
N ARG A 44 6.56 -17.89 -10.19
CA ARG A 44 7.55 -17.50 -9.20
C ARG A 44 8.95 -17.31 -9.81
N ASN A 45 9.30 -18.09 -10.83
CA ASN A 45 10.60 -18.02 -11.47
C ASN A 45 10.65 -16.92 -12.54
N ASP A 46 9.55 -16.73 -13.27
CA ASP A 46 9.37 -15.66 -14.24
C ASP A 46 8.10 -14.85 -13.93
N PRO A 47 8.16 -13.83 -13.07
CA PRO A 47 7.00 -13.03 -12.68
C PRO A 47 6.34 -12.24 -13.81
N THR A 48 6.88 -12.27 -15.02
CA THR A 48 6.22 -11.73 -16.22
C THR A 48 5.15 -12.66 -16.78
N GLN A 49 5.18 -13.95 -16.37
CA GLN A 49 4.21 -14.95 -16.78
C GLN A 49 3.01 -14.97 -15.83
N ILE A 50 1.83 -14.80 -16.39
CA ILE A 50 0.56 -14.90 -15.66
C ILE A 50 0.12 -16.37 -15.68
N LEU A 51 0.02 -16.99 -14.51
CA LEU A 51 -0.47 -18.36 -14.34
C LEU A 51 -2.00 -18.40 -14.30
N ASN A 52 -2.62 -17.46 -13.55
CA ASN A 52 -4.07 -17.44 -13.40
C ASN A 52 -4.59 -16.03 -13.12
N VAL A 53 -5.67 -15.63 -13.80
CA VAL A 53 -6.42 -14.40 -13.52
C VAL A 53 -7.76 -14.80 -12.91
N HIS A 54 -7.96 -14.46 -11.64
CA HIS A 54 -9.19 -14.79 -10.94
C HIS A 54 -10.31 -13.82 -11.36
N THR A 55 -11.41 -14.35 -11.81
CA THR A 55 -12.52 -13.56 -12.40
C THR A 55 -13.39 -12.85 -11.38
N LYS A 56 -13.35 -13.26 -10.12
CA LYS A 56 -14.16 -12.68 -9.04
C LYS A 56 -13.27 -11.93 -8.06
N PRO A 57 -13.64 -10.69 -7.66
CA PRO A 57 -13.00 -10.01 -6.55
C PRO A 57 -13.09 -10.83 -5.26
N ILE A 58 -12.00 -10.86 -4.50
CA ILE A 58 -11.89 -11.65 -3.27
C ILE A 58 -12.35 -10.90 -2.03
N LEU A 59 -12.41 -9.57 -2.11
CA LEU A 59 -12.95 -8.71 -1.07
C LEU A 59 -13.71 -7.56 -1.72
N GLN A 60 -14.97 -7.40 -1.31
CA GLN A 60 -15.88 -6.37 -1.79
C GLN A 60 -16.03 -5.23 -0.77
N PRO A 61 -16.54 -4.05 -1.17
CA PRO A 61 -16.88 -2.97 -0.25
C PRO A 61 -17.77 -3.45 0.90
N GLY A 62 -17.71 -2.73 2.01
CA GLY A 62 -18.54 -2.98 3.19
C GLY A 62 -19.99 -2.56 3.00
N ILE A 63 -20.78 -2.83 4.02
CA ILE A 63 -22.18 -2.38 4.07
C ILE A 63 -22.27 -0.85 4.20
N PRO A 64 -23.41 -0.22 3.85
CA PRO A 64 -23.62 1.20 4.05
C PRO A 64 -23.31 1.65 5.50
N GLY A 65 -22.56 2.75 5.64
CA GLY A 65 -22.10 3.27 6.92
C GLY A 65 -20.80 2.64 7.46
N ALA A 66 -20.31 1.54 6.87
CA ALA A 66 -19.01 0.98 7.23
C ALA A 66 -17.87 1.88 6.76
N PHE A 67 -16.70 1.78 7.42
CA PHE A 67 -15.53 2.58 7.06
C PHE A 67 -15.00 2.28 5.64
N ASP A 68 -15.37 1.14 5.07
CA ASP A 68 -14.93 0.61 3.78
C ASP A 68 -16.11 0.42 2.79
N GLU A 69 -17.22 1.15 2.99
CA GLU A 69 -18.45 1.03 2.17
C GLU A 69 -18.26 1.37 0.68
N HIS A 70 -17.22 2.14 0.33
CA HIS A 70 -16.93 2.51 -1.06
C HIS A 70 -15.70 1.83 -1.63
N GLY A 71 -14.89 1.16 -0.79
CA GLY A 71 -13.81 0.38 -1.33
C GLY A 71 -12.85 -0.22 -0.34
N VAL A 72 -12.19 -1.25 -0.84
CA VAL A 72 -11.16 -2.04 -0.17
C VAL A 72 -9.93 -2.14 -1.06
N MET A 73 -8.79 -1.68 -0.56
CA MET A 73 -7.52 -1.63 -1.28
C MET A 73 -6.48 -2.45 -0.50
N PRO A 74 -5.88 -3.49 -1.08
CA PRO A 74 -4.90 -4.31 -0.38
C PRO A 74 -3.68 -3.47 0.02
N SER A 75 -3.04 -3.82 1.12
CA SER A 75 -1.92 -3.05 1.64
C SER A 75 -0.76 -3.90 2.11
N CYS A 76 -1.00 -4.85 2.98
CA CYS A 76 0.01 -5.77 3.48
C CYS A 76 -0.62 -7.15 3.64
N VAL A 77 0.04 -8.18 3.17
CA VAL A 77 -0.39 -9.57 3.36
C VAL A 77 0.70 -10.34 4.08
N ARG A 78 0.31 -11.16 5.03
CA ARG A 78 1.25 -12.00 5.79
C ARG A 78 0.62 -13.32 6.20
N LEU A 79 1.45 -14.35 6.34
CA LEU A 79 1.08 -15.58 7.00
C LEU A 79 1.10 -15.33 8.52
N HIS A 80 -0.01 -15.57 9.18
CA HIS A 80 -0.12 -15.49 10.64
C HIS A 80 0.39 -16.80 11.28
N PRO A 81 0.98 -16.78 12.49
CA PRO A 81 1.46 -18.00 13.15
C PRO A 81 0.40 -19.11 13.34
N SER A 82 -0.89 -18.77 13.32
CA SER A 82 -2.00 -19.74 13.35
C SER A 82 -2.23 -20.48 12.02
N GLY A 83 -1.48 -20.15 10.96
CA GLY A 83 -1.64 -20.71 9.60
C GLY A 83 -2.61 -19.95 8.71
N GLU A 84 -3.26 -18.93 9.20
CA GLU A 84 -4.16 -18.04 8.44
C GLU A 84 -3.35 -17.05 7.60
N VAL A 85 -3.89 -16.66 6.44
CA VAL A 85 -3.37 -15.50 5.70
C VAL A 85 -4.15 -14.25 6.10
N TRP A 86 -3.45 -13.24 6.61
CA TRP A 86 -4.04 -11.97 6.98
C TRP A 86 -3.73 -10.91 5.93
N LEU A 87 -4.78 -10.26 5.43
CA LEU A 87 -4.71 -9.14 4.52
C LEU A 87 -5.11 -7.86 5.27
N TYR A 88 -4.16 -6.98 5.50
CA TYR A 88 -4.43 -5.62 5.93
C TYR A 88 -4.78 -4.80 4.69
N TYR A 89 -5.87 -4.06 4.76
CA TYR A 89 -6.37 -3.29 3.62
C TYR A 89 -6.78 -1.87 4.05
N GLY A 90 -6.64 -0.91 3.14
CA GLY A 90 -7.24 0.40 3.27
C GLY A 90 -8.71 0.32 2.89
N GLY A 91 -9.58 0.65 3.85
CA GLY A 91 -11.01 0.79 3.62
C GLY A 91 -11.36 2.27 3.50
N TRP A 92 -12.09 2.67 2.46
CA TRP A 92 -12.45 4.06 2.28
C TRP A 92 -13.95 4.28 2.08
N SER A 93 -14.40 5.46 2.51
CA SER A 93 -15.78 5.91 2.34
C SER A 93 -15.82 7.36 1.88
N ARG A 94 -16.78 7.70 1.00
CA ARG A 94 -17.01 9.08 0.55
C ARG A 94 -17.51 9.94 1.70
N ARG A 95 -17.13 11.21 1.68
CA ARG A 95 -17.56 12.19 2.66
C ARG A 95 -18.17 13.42 1.97
N GLN A 96 -18.91 14.21 2.73
CA GLN A 96 -19.56 15.40 2.20
C GLN A 96 -18.61 16.60 2.15
N SER A 97 -17.85 16.85 3.22
CA SER A 97 -16.97 18.04 3.36
C SER A 97 -15.59 17.85 2.74
N ILE A 98 -15.13 16.61 2.66
CA ILE A 98 -13.86 16.19 2.07
C ILE A 98 -14.14 14.99 1.14
N PRO A 99 -13.27 14.67 0.17
CA PRO A 99 -13.57 13.60 -0.80
C PRO A 99 -13.79 12.21 -0.18
N TYR A 100 -13.02 11.86 0.84
CA TYR A 100 -13.09 10.52 1.47
C TYR A 100 -12.53 10.52 2.89
N SER A 101 -12.77 9.42 3.60
CA SER A 101 -12.00 8.98 4.76
C SER A 101 -11.41 7.61 4.48
N ASN A 102 -10.23 7.30 5.06
CA ASN A 102 -9.49 6.07 4.78
C ASN A 102 -8.84 5.51 6.05
N TRP A 103 -9.17 4.25 6.40
CA TRP A 103 -8.73 3.58 7.62
C TRP A 103 -8.30 2.14 7.29
N SER A 104 -7.53 1.50 8.16
CA SER A 104 -7.06 0.15 7.88
C SER A 104 -7.87 -0.92 8.59
N GLY A 105 -8.33 -1.92 7.84
CA GLY A 105 -8.99 -3.12 8.35
C GLY A 105 -8.18 -4.38 8.13
N ILE A 106 -8.68 -5.50 8.65
CA ILE A 106 -8.10 -6.85 8.45
C ILE A 106 -9.16 -7.77 7.86
N ALA A 107 -8.75 -8.54 6.85
CA ALA A 107 -9.47 -9.70 6.36
C ALA A 107 -8.59 -10.94 6.49
N VAL A 108 -9.22 -12.10 6.71
CA VAL A 108 -8.55 -13.37 6.99
C VAL A 108 -8.98 -14.40 5.96
N SER A 109 -8.01 -15.18 5.51
CA SER A 109 -8.17 -16.32 4.61
C SER A 109 -7.71 -17.61 5.29
N TYR A 110 -8.46 -18.69 5.03
CA TYR A 110 -8.17 -20.05 5.47
C TYR A 110 -7.82 -20.98 4.29
N ASP A 111 -7.70 -20.43 3.08
CA ASP A 111 -7.47 -21.13 1.82
C ASP A 111 -6.25 -20.57 1.07
N MET A 112 -5.20 -20.21 1.82
CA MET A 112 -3.95 -19.66 1.29
C MET A 112 -4.14 -18.38 0.48
N GLY A 113 -5.11 -17.56 0.87
CA GLY A 113 -5.33 -16.23 0.27
C GLY A 113 -6.19 -16.21 -0.99
N LEU A 114 -6.93 -17.28 -1.29
CA LEU A 114 -7.86 -17.33 -2.42
C LEU A 114 -9.18 -16.63 -2.14
N SER A 115 -9.63 -16.64 -0.88
CA SER A 115 -10.82 -15.93 -0.44
C SER A 115 -10.59 -15.29 0.92
N PHE A 116 -11.27 -14.18 1.20
CA PHE A 116 -11.12 -13.45 2.45
C PHE A 116 -12.48 -13.10 3.09
N LYS A 117 -12.49 -13.12 4.41
CA LYS A 117 -13.58 -12.60 5.23
C LYS A 117 -13.05 -11.51 6.16
N ARG A 118 -13.79 -10.41 6.33
CA ARG A 118 -13.43 -9.39 7.33
C ARG A 118 -13.31 -10.03 8.70
N LYS A 119 -12.20 -9.75 9.39
CA LYS A 119 -11.99 -10.21 10.76
C LYS A 119 -12.85 -9.40 11.73
N PHE A 120 -13.03 -8.10 11.46
CA PHE A 120 -13.77 -7.16 12.27
C PHE A 120 -14.71 -6.30 11.41
N LYS A 121 -15.75 -5.74 12.03
CA LYS A 121 -16.65 -4.78 11.36
C LYS A 121 -16.06 -3.38 11.27
N GLY A 122 -15.19 -3.00 12.21
CA GLY A 122 -14.48 -1.72 12.25
C GLY A 122 -13.01 -1.84 11.85
N PRO A 123 -12.31 -0.70 11.68
CA PRO A 123 -10.88 -0.68 11.38
C PRO A 123 -10.03 -1.04 12.59
N VAL A 124 -8.79 -1.50 12.36
CA VAL A 124 -7.78 -1.79 13.39
C VAL A 124 -6.76 -0.64 13.54
N LEU A 125 -6.58 0.17 12.50
CA LEU A 125 -5.94 1.47 12.59
C LEU A 125 -7.02 2.51 12.32
N ASP A 126 -7.68 2.95 13.37
CA ASP A 126 -8.77 3.92 13.36
C ASP A 126 -8.25 5.29 13.80
N ARG A 127 -9.15 6.22 13.91
CA ARG A 127 -8.97 7.56 14.43
C ARG A 127 -8.50 7.52 15.89
N THR A 128 -7.61 8.43 16.23
CA THR A 128 -7.20 8.70 17.61
C THR A 128 -7.34 10.20 17.89
N PRO A 129 -7.21 10.67 19.14
CA PRO A 129 -7.19 12.10 19.44
C PRO A 129 -6.13 12.88 18.64
N ASN A 130 -5.00 12.24 18.28
CA ASN A 130 -3.88 12.87 17.58
C ASN A 130 -3.77 12.48 16.09
N GLU A 131 -4.63 11.56 15.58
CA GLU A 131 -4.69 11.10 14.20
C GLU A 131 -6.14 11.13 13.72
N ILE A 132 -6.57 12.29 13.24
CA ILE A 132 -8.00 12.56 13.01
C ILE A 132 -8.46 12.36 11.58
N PHE A 133 -7.53 12.26 10.59
CA PHE A 133 -7.88 12.26 9.17
C PHE A 133 -7.85 10.87 8.55
N SER A 134 -6.71 10.18 8.56
CA SER A 134 -6.56 8.83 8.03
C SER A 134 -5.42 8.04 8.68
N ALA A 135 -5.53 6.70 8.69
CA ALA A 135 -4.45 5.77 9.03
C ALA A 135 -4.58 4.56 8.09
N THR A 136 -3.77 4.55 7.03
CA THR A 136 -3.96 3.63 5.90
C THR A 136 -2.64 3.12 5.33
N ALA A 137 -2.72 2.19 4.39
CA ALA A 137 -1.58 1.61 3.70
C ALA A 137 -0.49 1.07 4.63
N PRO A 138 -0.83 0.24 5.64
CA PRO A 138 0.16 -0.34 6.54
C PRO A 138 1.11 -1.29 5.79
N CYS A 139 2.40 -1.22 6.15
CA CYS A 139 3.41 -2.22 5.89
C CYS A 139 3.84 -2.82 7.23
N ILE A 140 3.78 -4.13 7.34
CA ILE A 140 4.04 -4.82 8.61
C ILE A 140 5.15 -5.85 8.39
N ILE A 141 6.17 -5.78 9.22
CA ILE A 141 7.22 -6.80 9.31
C ILE A 141 7.34 -7.32 10.74
N GLU A 142 7.83 -8.54 10.85
CA GLU A 142 8.15 -9.17 12.13
C GLU A 142 9.64 -9.06 12.41
N ARG A 143 10.02 -8.45 13.53
CA ARG A 143 11.40 -8.35 13.98
C ARG A 143 11.46 -8.21 15.50
N TYR A 144 12.52 -8.76 16.10
CA TYR A 144 12.79 -8.65 17.54
C TYR A 144 11.62 -9.08 18.43
N GLY A 145 10.87 -10.13 18.01
CA GLY A 145 9.72 -10.63 18.76
C GLY A 145 8.48 -9.72 18.74
N GLN A 146 8.45 -8.74 17.86
CA GLN A 146 7.34 -7.79 17.69
C GLN A 146 6.95 -7.62 16.23
N LEU A 147 5.73 -7.12 16.00
CA LEU A 147 5.30 -6.57 14.74
C LEU A 147 5.60 -5.08 14.71
N HIS A 148 6.28 -4.65 13.66
CA HIS A 148 6.51 -3.25 13.34
C HIS A 148 5.66 -2.87 12.14
N CYS A 149 4.89 -1.80 12.28
CA CYS A 149 3.99 -1.28 11.26
C CYS A 149 4.35 0.15 10.89
N TRP A 150 4.57 0.42 9.62
CA TRP A 150 4.62 1.78 9.07
C TRP A 150 3.37 2.00 8.25
N TYR A 151 2.74 3.16 8.40
CA TYR A 151 1.48 3.47 7.72
C TYR A 151 1.42 4.95 7.31
N ALA A 152 0.61 5.24 6.30
CA ALA A 152 0.31 6.60 5.93
C ALA A 152 -0.72 7.19 6.91
N CYS A 153 -0.34 8.28 7.56
CA CYS A 153 -1.18 9.05 8.47
C CYS A 153 -1.55 10.39 7.85
N GLY A 154 -2.83 10.67 7.71
CA GLY A 154 -3.33 11.96 7.26
C GLY A 154 -3.06 13.04 8.30
N ILE A 155 -2.46 14.16 7.88
CA ILE A 155 -2.08 15.26 8.74
C ILE A 155 -2.82 16.57 8.42
N ASP A 156 -3.34 16.72 7.21
CA ASP A 156 -4.03 17.93 6.78
C ASP A 156 -4.86 17.68 5.49
N TRP A 157 -5.87 18.54 5.26
CA TRP A 157 -6.60 18.65 4.02
C TRP A 157 -6.44 20.06 3.45
N LYS A 158 -5.70 20.18 2.35
CA LYS A 158 -5.47 21.47 1.68
C LYS A 158 -6.41 21.65 0.50
N LYS A 159 -6.95 22.85 0.35
CA LYS A 159 -7.79 23.19 -0.81
C LYS A 159 -6.89 23.67 -1.95
N GLU A 160 -6.82 22.88 -3.00
CA GLU A 160 -6.04 23.14 -4.22
C GLU A 160 -6.99 23.16 -5.43
N ASN A 161 -7.01 24.26 -6.17
CA ASN A 161 -7.88 24.41 -7.35
C ASN A 161 -9.36 24.06 -7.09
N GLY A 162 -9.87 24.47 -5.93
CA GLY A 162 -11.26 24.22 -5.53
C GLY A 162 -11.57 22.84 -4.97
N LYS A 163 -10.61 21.91 -4.94
CA LYS A 163 -10.73 20.56 -4.41
C LYS A 163 -9.88 20.37 -3.16
N TYR A 164 -10.37 19.57 -2.22
CA TYR A 164 -9.57 19.16 -1.07
C TYR A 164 -8.66 18.00 -1.45
N GLU A 165 -7.37 18.14 -1.11
CA GLU A 165 -6.33 17.14 -1.29
C GLU A 165 -5.70 16.80 0.06
N GLU A 166 -5.61 15.52 0.36
CA GLU A 166 -5.04 15.06 1.62
C GLU A 166 -3.52 15.16 1.62
N SER A 167 -2.99 15.68 2.73
CA SER A 167 -1.58 15.64 3.07
C SER A 167 -1.35 14.56 4.11
N TYR A 168 -0.36 13.71 3.90
CA TYR A 168 -0.05 12.60 4.79
C TYR A 168 1.46 12.41 4.96
N THR A 169 1.82 11.79 6.06
CA THR A 169 3.19 11.41 6.42
C THR A 169 3.23 9.92 6.76
N ILE A 170 4.43 9.37 6.92
CA ILE A 170 4.60 8.01 7.43
C ILE A 170 4.76 8.08 8.95
N ARG A 171 4.01 7.27 9.66
CA ARG A 171 4.11 7.02 11.11
C ARG A 171 4.38 5.56 11.38
N LYS A 172 4.75 5.27 12.62
CA LYS A 172 5.09 3.92 13.07
C LYS A 172 4.20 3.49 14.23
N ALA A 173 3.93 2.20 14.29
CA ALA A 173 3.28 1.52 15.41
C ALA A 173 3.91 0.16 15.63
N THR A 174 3.73 -0.39 16.84
CA THR A 174 4.16 -1.75 17.19
C THR A 174 3.00 -2.54 17.78
N SER A 175 3.07 -3.86 17.67
CA SER A 175 2.12 -4.80 18.26
C SER A 175 2.85 -6.06 18.70
N PRO A 176 2.35 -6.80 19.71
CA PRO A 176 2.85 -8.12 20.01
C PRO A 176 2.80 -9.04 18.77
N ILE A 177 3.78 -9.94 18.65
CA ILE A 177 3.95 -10.80 17.47
C ILE A 177 2.71 -11.63 17.12
N ASN A 178 1.95 -12.04 18.12
CA ASN A 178 0.75 -12.87 17.97
C ASN A 178 -0.56 -12.07 17.94
N ASP A 179 -0.49 -10.74 17.95
CA ASP A 179 -1.68 -9.88 17.94
C ASP A 179 -1.91 -9.28 16.55
N GLY A 180 -1.23 -8.19 16.21
CA GLY A 180 -1.41 -7.49 14.93
C GLY A 180 -2.76 -6.78 14.77
N VAL A 181 -3.54 -6.65 15.86
CA VAL A 181 -4.83 -5.97 15.92
C VAL A 181 -4.74 -4.70 16.77
N ALA A 182 -4.21 -4.84 17.99
CA ALA A 182 -3.94 -3.72 18.88
C ALA A 182 -2.57 -3.12 18.59
N TRP A 183 -2.53 -1.82 18.28
CA TRP A 183 -1.33 -1.12 17.86
C TRP A 183 -0.97 0.00 18.84
N THR A 184 0.24 -0.04 19.40
CA THR A 184 0.85 1.07 20.11
C THR A 184 1.47 2.01 19.09
N ARG A 185 0.90 3.19 18.89
CA ARG A 185 1.33 4.17 17.89
C ARG A 185 2.39 5.10 18.46
N GLU A 186 3.40 5.42 17.63
CA GLU A 186 4.36 6.48 17.90
C GLU A 186 3.77 7.82 17.42
N GLU A 187 3.68 8.81 18.32
CA GLU A 187 3.03 10.11 18.03
C GLU A 187 3.91 11.07 17.21
N CYS A 188 4.99 10.59 16.61
CA CYS A 188 5.89 11.39 15.79
C CYS A 188 5.85 11.00 14.32
N ASN A 189 6.12 11.97 13.46
CA ASN A 189 6.32 11.72 12.04
C ASN A 189 7.69 11.08 11.84
N LEU A 190 7.76 10.06 10.97
CA LEU A 190 9.02 9.37 10.69
C LEU A 190 10.04 10.28 10.01
N PHE A 191 9.55 11.20 9.18
CA PHE A 191 10.36 12.19 8.46
C PHE A 191 9.92 13.60 8.81
N VAL A 192 10.85 14.54 8.72
CA VAL A 192 10.55 15.96 8.92
C VAL A 192 9.50 16.42 7.91
N TYR A 193 8.46 17.06 8.40
CA TYR A 193 7.45 17.70 7.56
C TYR A 193 7.85 19.15 7.29
N GLU A 194 8.04 19.48 6.00
CA GLU A 194 8.38 20.83 5.56
C GLU A 194 7.11 21.55 5.09
N PRO A 195 6.55 22.50 5.88
CA PRO A 195 5.30 23.19 5.52
C PRO A 195 5.38 23.98 4.21
N LYS A 196 6.59 24.46 3.84
CA LYS A 196 6.82 25.25 2.62
C LYS A 196 6.96 24.39 1.35
N ASP A 197 7.42 23.15 1.48
CA ASP A 197 7.48 22.16 0.40
C ASP A 197 6.90 20.83 0.89
N PRO A 198 5.59 20.79 1.16
CA PRO A 198 4.97 19.57 1.66
C PRO A 198 5.04 18.48 0.60
N ARG A 199 5.61 17.34 0.99
CA ARG A 199 5.68 16.13 0.16
C ARG A 199 4.92 15.01 0.83
N PRO A 200 3.60 14.93 0.60
CA PRO A 200 2.81 13.80 1.12
C PRO A 200 3.43 12.47 0.75
N MET A 201 3.65 11.63 1.76
CA MET A 201 4.31 10.31 1.64
C MET A 201 3.31 9.20 1.93
N HIS A 202 3.25 8.20 1.05
CA HIS A 202 2.26 7.13 1.13
C HIS A 202 2.87 5.77 0.80
N ARG A 203 2.19 4.69 1.23
CA ARG A 203 2.50 3.33 0.85
C ARG A 203 3.96 2.93 1.17
N PRO A 204 4.38 2.96 2.44
CA PRO A 204 5.68 2.43 2.80
C PRO A 204 5.75 0.91 2.55
N THR A 205 6.93 0.42 2.18
CA THR A 205 7.28 -0.99 2.12
C THR A 205 8.67 -1.17 2.70
N VAL A 206 8.86 -2.13 3.59
CA VAL A 206 10.10 -2.31 4.36
C VAL A 206 10.59 -3.74 4.22
N ILE A 207 11.87 -3.90 3.95
CA ILE A 207 12.56 -5.20 3.91
C ILE A 207 13.87 -5.13 4.70
N SER A 208 14.42 -6.29 5.05
CA SER A 208 15.83 -6.38 5.46
C SER A 208 16.72 -6.13 4.25
N TYR A 209 17.81 -5.36 4.41
CA TYR A 209 18.73 -5.03 3.34
C TYR A 209 20.13 -4.85 3.90
N GLY A 210 21.09 -5.67 3.47
CA GLY A 210 22.40 -5.74 4.09
C GLY A 210 22.30 -6.00 5.60
N ASP A 211 23.02 -5.22 6.39
CA ASP A 211 23.00 -5.30 7.86
C ASP A 211 21.86 -4.47 8.49
N GLY A 212 21.01 -3.86 7.68
CA GLY A 212 19.91 -2.99 8.12
C GLY A 212 18.60 -3.22 7.40
N TYR A 213 17.92 -2.14 7.10
CA TYR A 213 16.58 -2.14 6.51
C TYR A 213 16.45 -1.06 5.44
N LEU A 214 15.82 -1.42 4.34
CA LEU A 214 15.40 -0.50 3.28
C LEU A 214 13.90 -0.26 3.39
N MET A 215 13.49 0.99 3.36
CA MET A 215 12.12 1.40 3.13
C MET A 215 12.01 2.09 1.77
N LEU A 216 11.09 1.65 0.92
CA LEU A 216 10.60 2.46 -0.18
C LEU A 216 9.20 2.99 0.16
N PHE A 217 8.88 4.15 -0.36
CA PHE A 217 7.57 4.78 -0.25
C PHE A 217 7.31 5.65 -1.48
N CYS A 218 6.08 6.05 -1.74
CA CYS A 218 5.84 7.05 -2.76
C CYS A 218 5.57 8.41 -2.13
N HIS A 219 6.02 9.47 -2.81
CA HIS A 219 5.78 10.85 -2.43
C HIS A 219 5.36 11.68 -3.65
N ARG A 220 4.68 12.80 -3.40
CA ARG A 220 4.21 13.73 -4.44
C ARG A 220 4.24 15.16 -3.93
N LYS A 221 3.98 16.14 -4.79
CA LYS A 221 3.58 17.47 -4.33
C LYS A 221 2.06 17.57 -4.14
N THR A 222 1.59 18.68 -3.62
CA THR A 222 0.16 18.86 -3.31
C THR A 222 -0.67 19.25 -4.52
N SER A 223 -0.07 19.89 -5.53
CA SER A 223 -0.73 20.31 -6.79
C SER A 223 -0.18 19.53 -7.98
N ASP A 224 -0.97 19.42 -9.06
CA ASP A 224 -0.59 18.82 -10.35
C ASP A 224 0.03 17.39 -10.24
N PHE A 225 -0.48 16.60 -9.32
CA PHE A 225 0.08 15.26 -9.06
C PHE A 225 -0.64 14.11 -9.80
N ARG A 226 -1.74 14.41 -10.50
CA ARG A 226 -2.47 13.42 -11.30
C ARG A 226 -1.91 13.40 -12.73
N ASP A 227 -0.85 12.62 -12.93
CA ASP A 227 -0.08 12.52 -14.18
C ASP A 227 0.54 13.85 -14.67
N GLY A 228 0.66 14.84 -13.79
CA GLY A 228 1.35 16.11 -14.07
C GLY A 228 2.81 16.09 -13.60
N SER A 229 3.44 17.26 -13.62
CA SER A 229 4.86 17.43 -13.30
C SER A 229 5.21 17.05 -11.86
N ASN A 230 4.22 17.08 -10.96
CA ASN A 230 4.35 16.79 -9.54
C ASN A 230 3.77 15.42 -9.15
N ALA A 231 3.56 14.53 -10.12
CA ALA A 231 3.06 13.19 -9.89
C ALA A 231 3.98 12.36 -8.99
N TYR A 232 3.46 11.26 -8.49
CA TYR A 232 4.17 10.39 -7.57
C TYR A 232 5.52 9.94 -8.09
N ARG A 233 6.49 9.91 -7.19
CA ARG A 233 7.83 9.33 -7.32
C ARG A 233 8.06 8.37 -6.17
N ILE A 234 8.97 7.42 -6.35
CA ILE A 234 9.41 6.54 -5.28
C ILE A 234 10.58 7.20 -4.57
N GLY A 235 10.52 7.24 -3.24
CA GLY A 235 11.58 7.66 -2.35
C GLY A 235 12.10 6.47 -1.56
N ALA A 236 13.30 6.62 -1.01
CA ALA A 236 13.99 5.61 -0.22
C ALA A 236 14.46 6.15 1.13
N ALA A 237 14.52 5.25 2.12
CA ALA A 237 15.15 5.51 3.40
C ALA A 237 15.79 4.24 3.96
N PHE A 238 16.86 4.41 4.73
CA PHE A 238 17.61 3.32 5.36
C PHE A 238 17.60 3.45 6.87
N SER A 239 17.61 2.32 7.56
CA SER A 239 17.66 2.23 9.02
C SER A 239 18.47 1.01 9.45
N ASN A 240 19.22 1.16 10.55
CA ASN A 240 19.91 0.03 11.18
C ASN A 240 19.11 -0.55 12.38
N ASP A 241 18.09 0.16 12.85
CA ASP A 241 17.42 -0.12 14.13
C ASP A 241 15.89 -0.10 14.07
N LEU A 242 15.30 0.14 12.88
CA LEU A 242 13.85 0.34 12.65
C LEU A 242 13.26 1.55 13.40
N LYS A 243 14.10 2.39 14.00
CA LYS A 243 13.69 3.60 14.74
C LYS A 243 14.12 4.87 14.03
N THR A 244 15.40 4.94 13.70
CA THR A 244 15.99 6.09 13.01
C THR A 244 16.12 5.79 11.52
N TRP A 245 15.54 6.63 10.66
CA TRP A 245 15.55 6.46 9.22
C TRP A 245 16.26 7.63 8.53
N GLN A 246 17.21 7.32 7.69
CA GLN A 246 17.92 8.28 6.84
C GLN A 246 17.29 8.25 5.44
N ARG A 247 16.58 9.31 5.09
CA ARG A 247 15.95 9.45 3.77
C ARG A 247 16.98 9.85 2.72
N ASN A 248 16.99 9.14 1.61
CA ASN A 248 17.73 9.48 0.40
C ASN A 248 16.95 8.98 -0.83
N ASP A 249 16.15 9.85 -1.42
CA ASP A 249 15.26 9.51 -2.53
C ASP A 249 16.01 9.13 -3.81
N GLU A 250 17.27 9.57 -3.98
CA GLU A 250 18.10 9.22 -5.15
C GLU A 250 18.41 7.72 -5.21
N LEU A 251 18.42 7.05 -4.06
CA LEU A 251 18.68 5.62 -3.94
C LEU A 251 17.42 4.75 -4.17
N ALA A 252 16.29 5.35 -4.55
CA ALA A 252 15.09 4.57 -4.88
C ALA A 252 15.24 3.70 -6.13
N GLY A 253 16.20 4.02 -7.00
CA GLY A 253 16.61 3.22 -8.16
C GLY A 253 15.62 3.20 -9.31
N LEU A 254 14.37 3.66 -9.13
CA LEU A 254 13.33 3.66 -10.15
C LEU A 254 12.80 5.07 -10.42
N THR A 255 12.90 5.50 -11.68
CA THR A 255 12.36 6.77 -12.17
C THR A 255 11.36 6.51 -13.30
N PRO A 256 10.47 7.48 -13.63
CA PRO A 256 9.59 7.36 -14.78
C PRO A 256 10.37 7.10 -16.07
N SER A 257 9.85 6.23 -16.92
CA SER A 257 10.40 6.00 -18.26
C SER A 257 10.15 7.21 -19.19
N ALA A 258 10.84 7.27 -20.34
CA ALA A 258 10.70 8.39 -21.26
C ALA A 258 9.29 8.46 -21.87
N ASP A 259 8.79 7.36 -22.46
CA ASP A 259 7.57 7.34 -23.28
C ASP A 259 6.76 6.04 -23.08
N ASN A 260 6.56 5.62 -21.82
CA ASN A 260 5.86 4.38 -21.55
C ASN A 260 4.68 4.57 -20.56
N TRP A 261 4.04 3.47 -20.19
CA TRP A 261 2.90 3.41 -19.28
C TRP A 261 3.20 4.00 -17.88
N ASP A 262 4.47 4.22 -17.53
CA ASP A 262 4.96 4.80 -16.27
C ASP A 262 5.75 6.12 -16.49
N SER A 263 5.64 6.75 -17.68
CA SER A 263 6.39 7.95 -18.04
C SER A 263 6.06 9.20 -17.22
N LYS A 264 4.90 9.23 -16.55
CA LYS A 264 4.46 10.38 -15.75
C LYS A 264 4.53 10.09 -14.25
N MET A 265 4.37 8.85 -13.85
CA MET A 265 4.21 8.44 -12.47
C MET A 265 4.85 7.09 -12.20
N VAL A 266 5.54 6.96 -11.06
CA VAL A 266 5.90 5.69 -10.42
C VAL A 266 5.42 5.77 -8.98
N ALA A 267 4.53 4.85 -8.57
CA ALA A 267 3.78 4.95 -7.33
C ALA A 267 3.53 3.58 -6.68
N TYR A 268 3.15 3.61 -5.42
CA TYR A 268 2.67 2.45 -4.66
C TYR A 268 3.63 1.26 -4.66
N PRO A 269 4.89 1.49 -4.23
CA PRO A 269 5.89 0.43 -4.19
C PRO A 269 5.49 -0.71 -3.25
N GLN A 270 5.83 -1.93 -3.64
CA GLN A 270 5.81 -3.11 -2.79
C GLN A 270 7.08 -3.91 -3.04
N LEU A 271 7.99 -3.92 -2.06
CA LEU A 271 9.16 -4.76 -2.07
C LEU A 271 8.82 -6.19 -1.63
N VAL A 272 9.38 -7.16 -2.31
CA VAL A 272 9.20 -8.58 -2.03
C VAL A 272 10.54 -9.28 -2.14
N MET A 273 10.91 -10.06 -1.11
CA MET A 273 12.14 -10.85 -1.10
C MET A 273 11.79 -12.34 -1.09
N TYR A 274 12.37 -13.09 -2.01
CA TYR A 274 12.32 -14.56 -2.05
C TYR A 274 13.46 -15.10 -2.93
N ASP A 275 13.95 -16.30 -2.64
CA ASP A 275 14.96 -17.01 -3.43
C ASP A 275 16.19 -16.16 -3.81
N LYS A 276 16.66 -15.31 -2.89
CA LYS A 276 17.75 -14.33 -3.09
C LYS A 276 17.44 -13.21 -4.11
N ARG A 277 16.20 -13.12 -4.60
CA ARG A 277 15.72 -12.03 -5.44
C ARG A 277 15.02 -10.97 -4.60
N THR A 278 15.15 -9.72 -5.00
CA THR A 278 14.37 -8.60 -4.45
C THR A 278 13.62 -7.94 -5.59
N LEU A 279 12.30 -8.09 -5.59
CA LEU A 279 11.42 -7.50 -6.60
C LEU A 279 10.70 -6.28 -6.04
N LEU A 280 10.52 -5.29 -6.89
CA LEU A 280 9.69 -4.12 -6.66
C LEU A 280 8.48 -4.17 -7.58
N PHE A 281 7.29 -4.31 -7.02
CA PHE A 281 6.02 -4.11 -7.71
C PHE A 281 5.60 -2.66 -7.58
N TYR A 282 5.13 -2.02 -8.66
CA TYR A 282 4.75 -0.61 -8.64
C TYR A 282 3.68 -0.27 -9.66
N ASN A 283 3.01 0.85 -9.48
CA ASN A 283 2.07 1.39 -10.44
C ASN A 283 2.67 2.55 -11.25
N GLY A 284 2.29 2.62 -12.52
CA GLY A 284 2.59 3.72 -13.42
C GLY A 284 1.46 4.75 -13.51
N ASN A 285 1.35 5.39 -14.67
CA ASN A 285 0.45 6.50 -14.98
C ASN A 285 -1.00 6.24 -14.55
N SER A 286 -1.70 7.32 -14.18
CA SER A 286 -3.10 7.27 -13.77
C SER A 286 -3.36 6.27 -12.64
N PHE A 287 -2.42 6.17 -11.68
CA PHE A 287 -2.54 5.31 -10.49
C PHE A 287 -2.76 3.82 -10.79
N GLY A 288 -2.12 3.29 -11.84
CA GLY A 288 -2.24 1.89 -12.21
C GLY A 288 -3.45 1.56 -13.08
N LYS A 289 -3.98 2.54 -13.84
CA LYS A 289 -5.04 2.33 -14.83
C LYS A 289 -4.66 1.28 -15.86
N HIS A 290 -3.37 1.19 -16.18
CA HIS A 290 -2.80 0.25 -17.17
C HIS A 290 -2.18 -1.00 -16.53
N GLY A 291 -2.31 -1.18 -15.23
CA GLY A 291 -1.75 -2.33 -14.52
C GLY A 291 -0.67 -1.94 -13.50
N PHE A 292 0.20 -2.89 -13.21
CA PHE A 292 1.40 -2.71 -12.40
C PHE A 292 2.61 -3.28 -13.13
N GLY A 293 3.78 -2.79 -12.80
CA GLY A 293 5.07 -3.28 -13.30
C GLY A 293 5.88 -3.96 -12.21
N ILE A 294 6.94 -4.62 -12.64
CA ILE A 294 7.89 -5.31 -11.80
C ILE A 294 9.29 -4.86 -12.21
N ALA A 295 10.09 -4.46 -11.22
CA ALA A 295 11.51 -4.24 -11.36
C ALA A 295 12.24 -5.17 -10.39
N GLU A 296 13.47 -5.55 -10.72
CA GLU A 296 14.33 -6.35 -9.86
C GLU A 296 15.51 -5.51 -9.40
N LEU A 297 15.82 -5.58 -8.10
CA LEU A 297 17.04 -4.98 -7.56
C LEU A 297 18.22 -5.84 -8.02
N ILE A 298 19.16 -5.23 -8.71
CA ILE A 298 20.40 -5.84 -9.16
C ILE A 298 21.51 -5.24 -8.30
N ASP A 299 22.33 -6.07 -7.66
CA ASP A 299 23.50 -5.68 -6.87
C ASP A 299 24.63 -5.12 -7.77
#